data_565a087c118892f50e54944b718a58b4
#
_entry.id   565a087c118892f50e54944b718a58b4
#
_cell.length_a   1.000
_cell.length_b   1.000
_cell.length_c   1.000
_cell.angle_alpha   90.00
_cell.angle_beta   90.00
_cell.angle_gamma   90.00
#
_symmetry.space_group_name_H-M   'P 1'
#
loop_
_entity.id
_entity.type
_entity.pdbx_description
1 polymer ?
#
loop_
_entity_poly.entity_id
_entity_poly.type
_entity_poly.pdbx_seq_one_letter_code
_entity_poly.pdbx_strand_id
1 'polypeptide(L)'
;MWKLGGDYMTMLEGFKPFNFSEGVPYVSITNNGMTFNKSVVMKLDYPEQVVLLIDNETRRIAIQVCTPDTPNAASFYKEKKNNVISVRWNGRDLLNTIQAMMGWDLSKGGFRIEGTLLKADHAMLFDLNAATELN
;
A
#
# COMPACT_ATOMS: atom_id res chain seq x y z
N MET A 1 23.05 -26.07 16.16
CA MET A 1 22.40 -25.78 16.79
C MET A 1 22.58 -26.18 17.78
N TRP A 2 22.68 -26.04 18.46
CA TRP A 2 22.75 -26.38 19.44
C TRP A 2 21.71 -27.06 19.78
N LYS A 3 21.64 -27.78 20.21
CA LYS A 3 20.84 -28.45 20.45
C LYS A 3 20.25 -28.33 21.22
N LEU A 4 19.81 -28.39 21.27
CA LEU A 4 19.17 -28.18 21.93
C LEU A 4 18.65 -28.97 22.68
N GLY A 5 18.80 -29.53 22.97
CA GLY A 5 18.38 -30.27 23.71
C GLY A 5 17.74 -29.87 24.62
N GLY A 6 17.27 -29.92 24.87
CA GLY A 6 16.65 -29.66 25.61
C GLY A 6 16.44 -28.68 26.02
N ASP A 7 16.78 -28.36 26.40
CA ASP A 7 16.41 -27.42 26.85
C ASP A 7 17.15 -26.49 26.99
N TYR A 8 17.75 -26.27 26.43
CA TYR A 8 18.17 -25.23 26.64
C TYR A 8 17.41 -24.28 26.22
N MET A 9 17.16 -23.39 26.94
CA MET A 9 16.54 -22.34 26.74
C MET A 9 17.37 -21.45 26.16
N THR A 10 17.05 -20.90 25.11
CA THR A 10 17.84 -19.87 24.52
C THR A 10 17.40 -18.54 25.07
N MET A 11 18.28 -17.58 25.01
CA MET A 11 17.95 -16.21 25.30
C MET A 11 16.95 -15.66 24.31
N LEU A 12 16.75 -16.35 23.19
CA LEU A 12 15.87 -15.90 22.13
C LEU A 12 14.51 -16.58 22.14
N GLU A 13 14.20 -17.28 23.21
CA GLU A 13 12.88 -17.89 23.32
C GLU A 13 11.82 -16.80 23.28
N GLY A 14 10.80 -17.00 22.50
CA GLY A 14 9.74 -16.02 22.31
C GLY A 14 9.97 -15.08 21.14
N PHE A 15 11.19 -15.03 20.63
CA PHE A 15 11.48 -14.22 19.45
C PHE A 15 11.00 -14.93 18.20
N LYS A 16 10.57 -14.16 17.23
CA LYS A 16 10.17 -14.68 15.91
C LYS A 16 10.93 -13.95 14.83
N PRO A 17 11.27 -14.62 13.73
CA PRO A 17 11.88 -13.92 12.62
C PRO A 17 10.95 -12.84 12.10
N PHE A 18 11.49 -11.69 11.80
CA PHE A 18 10.70 -10.64 11.14
C PHE A 18 10.51 -11.02 9.67
N ASN A 19 9.28 -11.04 9.25
CA ASN A 19 8.97 -11.31 7.86
C ASN A 19 8.89 -9.97 7.13
N PHE A 20 9.93 -9.65 6.36
CA PHE A 20 10.00 -8.39 5.66
C PHE A 20 8.91 -8.23 4.60
N SER A 21 8.33 -9.32 4.13
CA SER A 21 7.23 -9.25 3.18
C SER A 21 5.89 -8.95 3.86
N GLU A 22 5.85 -9.03 5.18
CA GLU A 22 4.65 -8.73 5.95
C GLU A 22 4.73 -7.37 6.64
N GLY A 23 5.58 -6.48 6.16
CA GLY A 23 5.64 -5.13 6.70
C GLY A 23 4.30 -4.41 6.55
N VAL A 24 4.22 -3.24 7.15
CA VAL A 24 2.99 -2.46 7.12
C VAL A 24 2.76 -1.89 5.72
N PRO A 25 1.63 -2.22 5.07
CA PRO A 25 1.32 -1.62 3.78
C PRO A 25 0.80 -0.21 3.97
N TYR A 26 1.25 0.70 3.13
CA TYR A 26 0.73 2.07 3.18
C TYR A 26 0.88 2.74 1.83
N VAL A 27 0.10 3.81 1.64
CA VAL A 27 0.24 4.71 0.52
C VAL A 27 0.64 6.07 1.05
N SER A 28 1.58 6.72 0.37
CA SER A 28 1.96 8.10 0.66
C SER A 28 1.39 8.97 -0.44
N ILE A 29 0.67 10.02 -0.06
CA ILE A 29 0.05 10.93 -1.01
C ILE A 29 0.69 12.30 -0.81
N THR A 30 1.40 12.74 -1.84
CA THR A 30 2.09 14.04 -1.83
C THR A 30 1.76 14.78 -3.11
N ASN A 31 2.28 15.99 -3.22
CA ASN A 31 2.10 16.75 -4.44
C ASN A 31 2.81 16.09 -5.65
N ASN A 32 3.68 15.13 -5.39
CA ASN A 32 4.40 14.40 -6.44
C ASN A 32 3.71 13.11 -6.85
N GLY A 33 2.68 12.69 -6.15
CA GLY A 33 1.94 11.49 -6.52
C GLY A 33 1.52 10.63 -5.35
N MET A 34 0.88 9.52 -5.69
CA MET A 34 0.52 8.48 -4.74
C MET A 34 1.51 7.34 -4.89
N THR A 35 2.23 7.04 -3.81
CA THR A 35 3.23 5.98 -3.83
C THR A 35 2.80 4.85 -2.90
N PHE A 36 2.57 3.69 -3.49
CA PHE A 36 2.24 2.47 -2.74
C PHE A 36 3.53 1.78 -2.38
N ASN A 37 3.71 1.46 -1.11
CA ASN A 37 4.99 0.90 -0.68
C ASN A 37 5.12 -0.57 -1.06
N LYS A 38 6.31 -1.12 -0.84
CA LYS A 38 6.64 -2.49 -1.17
C LYS A 38 5.63 -3.48 -0.57
N SER A 39 5.21 -3.27 0.67
CA SER A 39 4.30 -4.17 1.34
C SER A 39 2.94 -4.26 0.64
N VAL A 40 2.44 -3.14 0.10
CA VAL A 40 1.19 -3.16 -0.67
C VAL A 40 1.35 -4.06 -1.89
N VAL A 41 2.42 -3.87 -2.64
CA VAL A 41 2.68 -4.63 -3.87
C VAL A 41 2.79 -6.13 -3.55
N MET A 42 3.57 -6.46 -2.53
CA MET A 42 3.82 -7.85 -2.17
C MET A 42 2.58 -8.54 -1.64
N LYS A 43 1.80 -7.86 -0.80
CA LYS A 43 0.58 -8.45 -0.24
C LYS A 43 -0.48 -8.68 -1.31
N LEU A 44 -0.46 -7.92 -2.39
CA LEU A 44 -1.36 -8.13 -3.52
C LEU A 44 -0.76 -9.04 -4.60
N ASP A 45 0.41 -9.62 -4.31
CA ASP A 45 1.09 -10.59 -5.18
C ASP A 45 1.50 -9.98 -6.53
N TYR A 46 2.12 -8.80 -6.47
CA TYR A 46 2.72 -8.14 -7.63
C TYR A 46 1.75 -7.98 -8.82
N PRO A 47 0.57 -7.38 -8.61
CA PRO A 47 -0.41 -7.29 -9.70
C PRO A 47 0.02 -6.28 -10.76
N GLU A 48 -0.13 -6.67 -12.02
CA GLU A 48 0.19 -5.77 -13.13
C GLU A 48 -0.92 -4.76 -13.37
N GLN A 49 -2.16 -5.10 -12.99
CA GLN A 49 -3.31 -4.25 -13.21
C GLN A 49 -4.17 -4.21 -11.95
N VAL A 50 -4.64 -3.03 -11.62
CA VAL A 50 -5.60 -2.84 -10.54
C VAL A 50 -6.65 -1.85 -11.00
N VAL A 51 -7.80 -1.84 -10.33
CA VAL A 51 -8.77 -0.77 -10.49
C VAL A 51 -8.78 0.03 -9.19
N LEU A 52 -8.79 1.35 -9.33
CA LEU A 52 -8.89 2.24 -8.17
C LEU A 52 -10.37 2.51 -7.90
N LEU A 53 -10.79 2.19 -6.70
CA LEU A 53 -12.16 2.38 -6.25
C LEU A 53 -12.18 3.53 -5.25
N ILE A 54 -13.13 4.44 -5.39
CA ILE A 54 -13.23 5.62 -4.53
C ILE A 54 -14.65 5.70 -3.96
N ASP A 55 -14.74 5.82 -2.64
CA ASP A 55 -16.00 6.07 -1.96
C ASP A 55 -15.94 7.47 -1.37
N ASN A 56 -16.60 8.42 -2.02
CA ASN A 56 -16.59 9.81 -1.60
C ASN A 56 -17.31 10.04 -0.28
N GLU A 57 -18.31 9.24 0.01
CA GLU A 57 -19.08 9.44 1.24
C GLU A 57 -18.29 9.03 2.47
N THR A 58 -17.62 7.89 2.40
CA THR A 58 -16.85 7.39 3.54
C THR A 58 -15.39 7.84 3.49
N ARG A 59 -14.98 8.49 2.40
CA ARG A 59 -13.60 8.98 2.19
C ARG A 59 -12.59 7.85 2.29
N ARG A 60 -12.91 6.74 1.62
CA ARG A 60 -12.02 5.59 1.55
C ARG A 60 -11.72 5.30 0.09
N ILE A 61 -10.53 4.77 -0.14
CA ILE A 61 -10.16 4.29 -1.46
C ILE A 61 -9.69 2.85 -1.32
N ALA A 62 -9.73 2.13 -2.43
CA ALA A 62 -9.20 0.77 -2.48
C ALA A 62 -8.59 0.53 -3.85
N ILE A 63 -7.58 -0.33 -3.89
CA ILE A 63 -7.09 -0.85 -5.16
C ILE A 63 -7.42 -2.33 -5.18
N GLN A 64 -8.02 -2.78 -6.28
CA GLN A 64 -8.43 -4.18 -6.42
C GLN A 64 -7.73 -4.77 -7.63
N VAL A 65 -7.13 -5.94 -7.43
CA VAL A 65 -6.45 -6.66 -8.52
C VAL A 65 -7.46 -7.00 -9.61
N CYS A 66 -7.08 -6.78 -10.85
CA CYS A 66 -7.96 -7.03 -11.97
C CYS A 66 -7.14 -7.48 -13.18
N THR A 67 -7.83 -7.72 -14.30
CA THR A 67 -7.19 -8.07 -15.56
C THR A 67 -7.14 -6.85 -16.49
N PRO A 68 -6.30 -6.87 -17.53
CA PRO A 68 -6.17 -5.71 -18.41
C PRO A 68 -7.45 -5.29 -19.11
N ASP A 69 -8.39 -6.22 -19.31
CA ASP A 69 -9.66 -5.94 -19.97
C ASP A 69 -10.76 -5.47 -19.02
N THR A 70 -10.45 -5.34 -17.75
CA THR A 70 -11.39 -4.78 -16.78
C THR A 70 -11.59 -3.30 -17.06
N PRO A 71 -12.83 -2.79 -17.09
CA PRO A 71 -13.04 -1.36 -17.29
C PRO A 71 -12.32 -0.54 -16.21
N ASN A 72 -11.66 0.51 -16.66
CA ASN A 72 -10.88 1.42 -15.79
C ASN A 72 -9.66 0.77 -15.14
N ALA A 73 -9.18 -0.33 -15.69
CA ALA A 73 -7.94 -0.94 -15.22
C ALA A 73 -6.78 0.04 -15.38
N ALA A 74 -5.94 0.09 -14.36
CA ALA A 74 -4.75 0.93 -14.35
C ALA A 74 -3.52 0.06 -14.21
N SER A 75 -2.44 0.45 -14.86
CA SER A 75 -1.16 -0.24 -14.70
C SER A 75 -0.68 -0.06 -13.28
N PHE A 76 -0.14 -1.11 -12.70
CA PHE A 76 0.34 -1.06 -11.33
C PHE A 76 1.80 -1.51 -11.27
N TYR A 77 2.07 -2.75 -10.88
CA TYR A 77 3.45 -3.19 -10.74
C TYR A 77 4.06 -3.59 -12.08
N LYS A 78 5.29 -3.13 -12.31
CA LYS A 78 6.13 -3.60 -13.40
C LYS A 78 7.52 -3.86 -12.86
N GLU A 79 8.10 -4.99 -13.25
CA GLU A 79 9.43 -5.31 -12.84
C GLU A 79 10.42 -4.27 -13.38
N LYS A 80 11.34 -3.83 -12.54
CA LYS A 80 12.32 -2.80 -12.89
C LYS A 80 13.73 -3.34 -12.65
N LYS A 81 14.67 -2.86 -13.44
CA LYS A 81 16.06 -3.32 -13.34
C LYS A 81 16.72 -2.99 -11.99
N ASN A 82 16.26 -1.94 -11.33
CA ASN A 82 16.82 -1.52 -10.06
C ASN A 82 16.15 -2.18 -8.85
N ASN A 83 15.31 -3.17 -9.09
CA ASN A 83 14.60 -3.90 -8.04
C ASN A 83 13.71 -3.03 -7.14
N VAL A 84 13.29 -1.88 -7.64
CA VAL A 84 12.34 -1.05 -6.91
C VAL A 84 10.96 -1.68 -7.03
N ILE A 85 10.33 -1.94 -5.88
CA ILE A 85 9.03 -2.62 -5.85
C ILE A 85 7.86 -1.66 -5.66
N SER A 86 8.10 -0.45 -5.16
CA SER A 86 7.02 0.51 -4.98
C SER A 86 6.42 0.96 -6.31
N VAL A 87 5.18 1.43 -6.25
CA VAL A 87 4.44 1.92 -7.42
C VAL A 87 4.00 3.35 -7.15
N ARG A 88 4.19 4.23 -8.12
CA ARG A 88 3.77 5.63 -8.00
C ARG A 88 2.84 6.01 -9.14
N TRP A 89 1.71 6.61 -8.79
CA TRP A 89 0.82 7.26 -9.74
C TRP A 89 0.90 8.77 -9.53
N ASN A 90 1.18 9.52 -10.59
CA ASN A 90 1.38 10.96 -10.46
C ASN A 90 0.41 11.78 -11.30
N GLY A 91 -0.70 11.20 -11.73
CA GLY A 91 -1.70 11.91 -12.50
C GLY A 91 -2.28 13.08 -11.74
N ARG A 92 -2.28 14.27 -12.36
CA ARG A 92 -2.78 15.45 -11.68
C ARG A 92 -4.27 15.36 -11.38
N ASP A 93 -5.04 14.75 -12.27
CA ASP A 93 -6.48 14.61 -12.04
C ASP A 93 -6.77 13.74 -10.81
N LEU A 94 -5.98 12.68 -10.62
CA LEU A 94 -6.12 11.82 -9.46
C LEU A 94 -5.84 12.60 -8.17
N LEU A 95 -4.73 13.34 -8.15
CA LEU A 95 -4.37 14.11 -6.96
C LEU A 95 -5.40 15.19 -6.66
N ASN A 96 -5.92 15.84 -7.69
CA ASN A 96 -6.96 16.85 -7.50
C ASN A 96 -8.25 16.23 -6.95
N THR A 97 -8.59 15.04 -7.41
CA THR A 97 -9.77 14.32 -6.90
C THR A 97 -9.62 14.03 -5.41
N ILE A 98 -8.45 13.55 -5.00
CA ILE A 98 -8.19 13.25 -3.59
C ILE A 98 -8.21 14.53 -2.76
N GLN A 99 -7.58 15.59 -3.24
CA GLN A 99 -7.57 16.86 -2.53
C GLN A 99 -8.99 17.40 -2.34
N ALA A 100 -9.81 17.34 -3.38
CA ALA A 100 -11.18 17.81 -3.29
C ALA A 100 -12.00 16.99 -2.29
N MET A 101 -11.83 15.68 -2.30
CA MET A 101 -12.55 14.81 -1.40
C MET A 101 -12.19 15.05 0.06
N MET A 102 -10.90 15.27 0.33
CA MET A 102 -10.40 15.38 1.70
C MET A 102 -10.27 16.81 2.21
N GLY A 103 -10.36 17.80 1.33
CA GLY A 103 -10.08 19.18 1.72
C GLY A 103 -8.59 19.39 1.96
N TRP A 104 -7.73 18.60 1.33
CA TRP A 104 -6.28 18.72 1.49
C TRP A 104 -5.68 19.68 0.49
N ASP A 105 -4.56 20.28 0.90
CA ASP A 105 -3.71 21.07 0.01
C ASP A 105 -2.33 20.40 0.02
N LEU A 106 -2.05 19.60 -1.00
CA LEU A 106 -0.81 18.84 -1.08
C LEU A 106 0.42 19.71 -1.33
N SER A 107 0.22 20.97 -1.69
CA SER A 107 1.35 21.90 -1.78
C SER A 107 1.92 22.23 -0.41
N LYS A 108 1.15 22.02 0.65
CA LYS A 108 1.56 22.32 2.02
C LYS A 108 2.09 21.11 2.78
N GLY A 109 1.89 19.93 2.27
CA GLY A 109 2.38 18.72 2.92
C GLY A 109 1.65 17.50 2.42
N GLY A 110 2.19 16.34 2.73
CA GLY A 110 1.62 15.08 2.31
C GLY A 110 1.07 14.26 3.46
N PHE A 111 0.57 13.08 3.12
CA PHE A 111 -0.10 12.20 4.07
C PHE A 111 0.31 10.76 3.83
N ARG A 112 0.27 9.97 4.89
CA ARG A 112 0.47 8.53 4.82
C ARG A 112 -0.77 7.84 5.35
N ILE A 113 -1.23 6.81 4.65
CA ILE A 113 -2.41 6.05 5.04
C ILE A 113 -2.05 4.58 5.04
N GLU A 114 -2.22 3.91 6.17
CA GLU A 114 -2.00 2.48 6.23
C GLU A 114 -3.12 1.75 5.51
N GLY A 115 -2.78 0.62 4.90
CA GLY A 115 -3.72 -0.19 4.17
C GLY A 115 -4.16 -1.40 4.95
N THR A 116 -5.34 -1.89 4.63
CA THR A 116 -5.89 -3.12 5.15
C THR A 116 -6.11 -4.08 3.99
N LEU A 117 -5.49 -5.26 4.09
CA LEU A 117 -5.64 -6.26 3.03
C LEU A 117 -6.99 -6.95 3.17
N LEU A 118 -7.76 -6.91 2.09
CA LEU A 118 -9.04 -7.62 1.99
C LEU A 118 -8.81 -8.84 1.10
N LYS A 119 -8.40 -9.95 1.73
CA LYS A 119 -7.98 -11.14 0.99
C LYS A 119 -9.07 -11.68 0.07
N ALA A 120 -10.29 -11.76 0.55
CA ALA A 120 -11.39 -12.30 -0.24
C ALA A 120 -11.67 -11.47 -1.49
N ASP A 121 -11.37 -10.19 -1.43
CA ASP A 121 -11.64 -9.28 -2.54
C ASP A 121 -10.41 -9.04 -3.41
N HIS A 122 -9.26 -9.57 -3.05
CA HIS A 122 -7.98 -9.28 -3.69
C HIS A 122 -7.78 -7.77 -3.79
N ALA A 123 -7.94 -7.09 -2.66
CA ALA A 123 -7.91 -5.63 -2.62
C ALA A 123 -7.18 -5.12 -1.39
N MET A 124 -6.71 -3.88 -1.48
CA MET A 124 -6.13 -3.16 -0.36
C MET A 124 -6.96 -1.91 -0.12
N LEU A 125 -7.46 -1.76 1.10
CA LEU A 125 -8.33 -0.66 1.48
C LEU A 125 -7.52 0.38 2.25
N PHE A 126 -7.75 1.66 1.94
CA PHE A 126 -7.12 2.78 2.63
C PHE A 126 -8.20 3.74 3.12
N ASP A 127 -8.29 3.93 4.42
CA ASP A 127 -9.23 4.88 5.01
C ASP A 127 -8.54 6.24 5.13
N LEU A 128 -8.89 7.17 4.26
CA LEU A 128 -8.21 8.45 4.22
C LEU A 128 -8.50 9.29 5.46
N ASN A 129 -9.55 8.96 6.21
CA ASN A 129 -9.82 9.64 7.48
C ASN A 129 -8.77 9.31 8.54
N ALA A 130 -8.05 8.19 8.36
CA ALA A 130 -7.01 7.78 9.29
C ALA A 130 -5.61 8.21 8.83
N ALA A 131 -5.53 9.14 7.89
CA ALA A 131 -4.25 9.62 7.38
C ALA A 131 -3.45 10.33 8.46
N THR A 132 -2.13 10.16 8.40
CA THR A 132 -1.21 10.92 9.23
C THR A 132 -0.39 11.83 8.36
N GLU A 133 -0.07 13.02 8.87
CA GLU A 133 0.70 13.98 8.09
C GLU A 133 2.15 13.55 8.00
N LEU A 134 2.74 13.78 6.83
CA LEU A 134 4.17 13.58 6.62
C LEU A 134 4.89 14.87 6.98
N ASN A 135 5.97 14.71 7.70
CA ASN A 135 6.78 15.87 8.11
C ASN A 135 7.91 16.13 7.15
#